data_96b4ce5cf7c0eb34f138f91118197ff5
#
_entry.id   96b4ce5cf7c0eb34f138f91118197ff5
#
_cell.length_a   1.000
_cell.length_b   1.000
_cell.length_c   1.000
_cell.angle_alpha   90.00
_cell.angle_beta   90.00
_cell.angle_gamma   90.00
#
_symmetry.space_group_name_H-M   'P 1'
#
loop_
_entity.id
_entity.type
_entity.pdbx_description
1 polymer ?
#
loop_
_entity_poly.entity_id
_entity_poly.type
_entity_poly.pdbx_seq_one_letter_code
_entity_poly.pdbx_strand_id
1 'polypeptide(L)'
;MEEIERMLDAAMTGSFSETNFDESQLSALETKFAHYLSAAEASSQNIAQEKDKIKTLIADISHQTKTPIANLLLYSELLMEETLPASAKANVEALYKQSEKLRFLIDSLVKLSRLENGIISLSPQQAALQPLLESVVEQYTAKASEKGLSLQMQDTDAFAVFDFKWTAEALANIVDNAIKYTEHGTIRISAVSYEMFARIDISDTGSGIPENEQAKIFAR
;
A
#
# COMPACT_ATOMS: atom_id res chain seq x y z
N MET A 1 -15.80 25.31 -35.71
CA MET A 1 -15.05 25.47 -34.46
C MET A 1 -15.95 25.21 -33.26
N GLU A 2 -17.03 25.94 -33.09
CA GLU A 2 -17.99 25.77 -31.98
C GLU A 2 -18.61 24.35 -31.87
N GLU A 3 -18.81 23.65 -33.01
CA GLU A 3 -19.34 22.29 -33.04
C GLU A 3 -18.34 21.29 -32.46
N ILE A 4 -17.06 21.42 -32.78
CA ILE A 4 -15.97 20.56 -32.24
C ILE A 4 -15.77 20.82 -30.73
N GLU A 5 -15.88 22.07 -30.29
CA GLU A 5 -15.83 22.41 -28.86
C GLU A 5 -17.00 21.79 -28.11
N ARG A 6 -18.23 21.85 -28.64
CA ARG A 6 -19.41 21.21 -28.05
C ARG A 6 -19.27 19.68 -27.94
N MET A 7 -18.69 19.03 -28.95
CA MET A 7 -18.42 17.60 -28.97
C MET A 7 -17.38 17.20 -27.90
N LEU A 8 -16.33 18.03 -27.75
CA LEU A 8 -15.32 17.83 -26.70
C LEU A 8 -15.91 17.96 -25.30
N ASP A 9 -16.72 18.99 -25.06
CA ASP A 9 -17.35 19.22 -23.76
C ASP A 9 -18.36 18.10 -23.42
N ALA A 10 -19.15 17.64 -24.41
CA ALA A 10 -20.04 16.50 -24.23
C ALA A 10 -19.30 15.19 -23.95
N ALA A 11 -18.14 14.96 -24.59
CA ALA A 11 -17.30 13.81 -24.31
C ALA A 11 -16.65 13.88 -22.93
N MET A 12 -16.20 15.04 -22.49
CA MET A 12 -15.63 15.25 -21.15
C MET A 12 -16.67 15.06 -20.04
N THR A 13 -17.95 15.33 -20.34
CA THR A 13 -19.07 15.15 -19.38
C THR A 13 -19.77 13.78 -19.48
N GLY A 14 -19.32 12.88 -20.40
CA GLY A 14 -19.92 11.56 -20.60
C GLY A 14 -21.32 11.58 -21.24
N SER A 15 -21.72 12.70 -21.86
CA SER A 15 -23.04 12.90 -22.47
C SER A 15 -23.01 12.91 -24.00
N PHE A 16 -21.92 12.40 -24.60
CA PHE A 16 -21.71 12.38 -26.04
C PHE A 16 -22.73 11.49 -26.77
N SER A 17 -23.37 12.00 -27.83
CA SER A 17 -24.30 11.27 -28.68
C SER A 17 -24.11 11.64 -30.15
N GLU A 18 -24.03 10.64 -31.02
CA GLU A 18 -23.94 10.85 -32.48
C GLU A 18 -25.28 11.32 -33.05
N THR A 19 -25.46 12.64 -33.29
CA THR A 19 -26.61 13.16 -33.99
C THR A 19 -26.24 14.32 -34.89
N ASN A 20 -26.66 14.22 -36.20
CA ASN A 20 -26.64 15.23 -37.26
C ASN A 20 -25.30 15.48 -37.96
N PHE A 21 -25.11 14.82 -39.10
CA PHE A 21 -23.99 15.09 -40.01
C PHE A 21 -24.52 15.54 -41.37
N ASP A 22 -23.91 16.62 -41.95
CA ASP A 22 -24.15 17.11 -43.28
C ASP A 22 -22.94 16.74 -44.20
N GLU A 23 -23.14 16.61 -45.55
CA GLU A 23 -22.22 15.99 -46.50
C GLU A 23 -20.93 16.78 -46.84
N SER A 24 -20.44 17.63 -45.97
CA SER A 24 -19.22 18.43 -46.18
C SER A 24 -17.94 17.74 -45.67
N GLN A 25 -16.76 18.23 -46.10
CA GLN A 25 -15.45 17.76 -45.57
C GLN A 25 -15.35 17.97 -44.06
N LEU A 26 -16.07 18.95 -43.50
CA LEU A 26 -16.18 19.20 -42.09
C LEU A 26 -16.91 18.05 -41.39
N SER A 27 -18.02 17.55 -41.98
CA SER A 27 -18.79 16.40 -41.51
C SER A 27 -17.97 15.12 -41.46
N ALA A 28 -17.07 14.89 -42.43
CA ALA A 28 -16.15 13.74 -42.40
C ALA A 28 -15.14 13.81 -41.25
N LEU A 29 -14.68 15.00 -40.87
CA LEU A 29 -13.80 15.23 -39.74
C LEU A 29 -14.55 15.05 -38.42
N GLU A 30 -15.75 15.57 -38.31
CA GLU A 30 -16.65 15.42 -37.19
C GLU A 30 -16.97 13.93 -36.93
N THR A 31 -17.29 13.18 -38.00
CA THR A 31 -17.55 11.74 -37.91
C THR A 31 -16.33 10.96 -37.40
N LYS A 32 -15.12 11.26 -37.90
CA LYS A 32 -13.90 10.62 -37.41
C LYS A 32 -13.61 10.95 -35.94
N PHE A 33 -13.88 12.21 -35.55
CA PHE A 33 -13.68 12.67 -34.20
C PHE A 33 -14.69 12.02 -33.22
N ALA A 34 -15.97 11.94 -33.65
CA ALA A 34 -17.02 11.23 -32.93
C ALA A 34 -16.65 9.75 -32.69
N HIS A 35 -16.21 9.09 -33.75
CA HIS A 35 -15.78 7.69 -33.65
C HIS A 35 -14.57 7.50 -32.71
N TYR A 36 -13.60 8.44 -32.76
CA TYR A 36 -12.46 8.42 -31.86
C TYR A 36 -12.88 8.61 -30.39
N LEU A 37 -13.79 9.56 -30.14
CA LEU A 37 -14.29 9.83 -28.78
C LEU A 37 -15.09 8.65 -28.23
N SER A 38 -15.97 8.05 -29.04
CA SER A 38 -16.72 6.85 -28.66
C SER A 38 -15.80 5.66 -28.37
N ALA A 39 -14.75 5.48 -29.17
CA ALA A 39 -13.76 4.43 -28.94
C ALA A 39 -12.94 4.67 -27.66
N ALA A 40 -12.58 5.94 -27.39
CA ALA A 40 -11.87 6.34 -26.18
C ALA A 40 -12.73 6.13 -24.92
N GLU A 41 -14.02 6.49 -25.00
CA GLU A 41 -14.98 6.27 -23.92
C GLU A 41 -15.19 4.78 -23.63
N ALA A 42 -15.42 3.97 -24.68
CA ALA A 42 -15.53 2.51 -24.53
C ALA A 42 -14.27 1.88 -23.96
N SER A 43 -13.08 2.34 -24.37
CA SER A 43 -11.81 1.91 -23.79
C SER A 43 -11.68 2.28 -22.31
N SER A 44 -12.07 3.50 -21.94
CA SER A 44 -12.08 3.95 -20.55
C SER A 44 -13.03 3.13 -19.68
N GLN A 45 -14.23 2.83 -20.18
CA GLN A 45 -15.21 1.98 -19.48
C GLN A 45 -14.70 0.54 -19.32
N ASN A 46 -14.07 -0.03 -20.34
CA ASN A 46 -13.46 -1.37 -20.25
C ASN A 46 -12.35 -1.41 -19.19
N ILE A 47 -11.46 -0.41 -19.16
CA ILE A 47 -10.40 -0.31 -18.14
C ILE A 47 -11.00 -0.21 -16.74
N ALA A 48 -12.06 0.58 -16.55
CA ALA A 48 -12.75 0.69 -15.27
C ALA A 48 -13.37 -0.65 -14.83
N GLN A 49 -14.02 -1.36 -15.77
CA GLN A 49 -14.59 -2.70 -15.49
C GLN A 49 -13.51 -3.74 -15.16
N GLU A 50 -12.37 -3.72 -15.85
CA GLU A 50 -11.25 -4.63 -15.55
C GLU A 50 -10.66 -4.34 -14.17
N LYS A 51 -10.50 -3.06 -13.81
CA LYS A 51 -10.08 -2.68 -12.46
C LYS A 51 -11.04 -3.18 -11.38
N ASP A 52 -12.35 -3.07 -11.59
CA ASP A 52 -13.34 -3.56 -10.63
C ASP A 52 -13.33 -5.09 -10.51
N LYS A 53 -13.15 -5.83 -11.62
CA LYS A 53 -12.96 -7.29 -11.59
C LYS A 53 -11.72 -7.69 -10.80
N ILE A 54 -10.59 -7.02 -11.03
CA ILE A 54 -9.34 -7.26 -10.29
C ILE A 54 -9.55 -6.98 -8.80
N LYS A 55 -10.23 -5.87 -8.45
CA LYS A 55 -10.54 -5.52 -7.07
C LYS A 55 -11.35 -6.63 -6.35
N THR A 56 -12.37 -7.14 -7.01
CA THR A 56 -13.21 -8.22 -6.47
C THR A 56 -12.38 -9.49 -6.30
N LEU A 57 -11.62 -9.89 -7.33
CA LEU A 57 -10.76 -11.07 -7.27
C LEU A 57 -9.74 -11.00 -6.13
N ILE A 58 -9.10 -9.84 -5.93
CA ILE A 58 -8.15 -9.65 -4.84
C ILE A 58 -8.83 -9.73 -3.47
N ALA A 59 -10.03 -9.15 -3.34
CA ALA A 59 -10.80 -9.24 -2.10
C ALA A 59 -11.17 -10.71 -1.80
N ASP A 60 -11.59 -11.45 -2.78
CA ASP A 60 -11.95 -12.86 -2.66
C ASP A 60 -10.73 -13.73 -2.30
N ILE A 61 -9.61 -13.57 -3.00
CA ILE A 61 -8.35 -14.25 -2.67
C ILE A 61 -7.92 -13.92 -1.23
N SER A 62 -7.97 -12.65 -0.84
CA SER A 62 -7.61 -12.23 0.51
C SER A 62 -8.48 -12.93 1.57
N HIS A 63 -9.79 -12.97 1.38
CA HIS A 63 -10.69 -13.63 2.31
C HIS A 63 -10.54 -15.14 2.33
N GLN A 64 -10.46 -15.77 1.17
CA GLN A 64 -10.38 -17.23 1.05
C GLN A 64 -9.04 -17.79 1.52
N THR A 65 -7.95 -17.03 1.45
CA THR A 65 -6.62 -17.46 1.91
C THR A 65 -6.37 -17.16 3.38
N LYS A 66 -6.94 -16.08 3.93
CA LYS A 66 -6.77 -15.72 5.35
C LYS A 66 -7.28 -16.78 6.31
N THR A 67 -8.44 -17.35 6.03
CA THR A 67 -9.06 -18.35 6.90
C THR A 67 -8.22 -19.63 7.04
N PRO A 68 -7.80 -20.32 5.95
CA PRO A 68 -6.95 -21.51 6.11
C PRO A 68 -5.60 -21.20 6.73
N ILE A 69 -4.99 -20.04 6.46
CA ILE A 69 -3.73 -19.66 7.09
C ILE A 69 -3.90 -19.40 8.58
N ALA A 70 -4.97 -18.71 9.00
CA ALA A 70 -5.29 -18.51 10.40
C ALA A 70 -5.49 -19.84 11.14
N ASN A 71 -6.15 -20.80 10.51
CA ASN A 71 -6.33 -22.15 11.08
C ASN A 71 -4.99 -22.88 11.19
N LEU A 72 -4.11 -22.78 10.19
CA LEU A 72 -2.76 -23.39 10.27
C LEU A 72 -1.94 -22.80 11.42
N LEU A 73 -1.99 -21.49 11.61
CA LEU A 73 -1.32 -20.82 12.74
C LEU A 73 -1.91 -21.27 14.06
N LEU A 74 -3.23 -21.23 14.21
CA LEU A 74 -3.92 -21.65 15.42
C LEU A 74 -3.60 -23.10 15.80
N TYR A 75 -3.71 -24.04 14.85
CA TYR A 75 -3.39 -25.45 15.14
C TYR A 75 -1.92 -25.66 15.44
N SER A 76 -1.03 -24.90 14.83
CA SER A 76 0.40 -24.95 15.16
C SER A 76 0.66 -24.44 16.58
N GLU A 77 0.00 -23.35 17.00
CA GLU A 77 0.07 -22.82 18.37
C GLU A 77 -0.44 -23.84 19.39
N LEU A 78 -1.63 -24.41 19.16
CA LEU A 78 -2.19 -25.45 20.04
C LEU A 78 -1.28 -26.66 20.16
N LEU A 79 -0.67 -27.13 19.05
CA LEU A 79 0.29 -28.22 19.06
C LEU A 79 1.59 -27.88 19.82
N MET A 80 2.02 -26.61 19.81
CA MET A 80 3.19 -26.17 20.56
C MET A 80 2.97 -26.18 22.09
N GLU A 81 1.71 -26.08 22.54
CA GLU A 81 1.32 -26.21 23.97
C GLU A 81 1.30 -27.65 24.45
N GLU A 82 1.26 -28.62 23.54
CA GLU A 82 1.23 -30.05 23.85
C GLU A 82 2.63 -30.61 24.16
N THR A 83 2.67 -31.70 24.90
CA THR A 83 3.92 -32.41 25.19
C THR A 83 4.34 -33.26 23.98
N LEU A 84 5.10 -32.66 23.08
CA LEU A 84 5.57 -33.32 21.85
C LEU A 84 7.01 -33.82 21.95
N PRO A 85 7.36 -34.91 21.25
CA PRO A 85 8.75 -35.28 21.03
C PRO A 85 9.54 -34.14 20.35
N ALA A 86 10.84 -34.04 20.67
CA ALA A 86 11.67 -32.93 20.19
C ALA A 86 11.64 -32.74 18.64
N SER A 87 11.63 -33.85 17.90
CA SER A 87 11.52 -33.82 16.42
C SER A 87 10.16 -33.29 15.93
N ALA A 88 9.07 -33.68 16.62
CA ALA A 88 7.74 -33.19 16.26
C ALA A 88 7.59 -31.70 16.61
N LYS A 89 8.12 -31.26 17.75
CA LYS A 89 8.12 -29.84 18.13
C LYS A 89 8.86 -28.98 17.11
N ALA A 90 10.04 -29.39 16.66
CA ALA A 90 10.79 -28.68 15.62
C ALA A 90 10.01 -28.57 14.30
N ASN A 91 9.27 -29.62 13.92
CA ASN A 91 8.43 -29.60 12.72
C ASN A 91 7.24 -28.64 12.86
N VAL A 92 6.59 -28.61 14.04
CA VAL A 92 5.48 -27.67 14.30
C VAL A 92 5.96 -26.21 14.29
N GLU A 93 7.11 -25.92 14.91
CA GLU A 93 7.72 -24.60 14.88
C GLU A 93 8.08 -24.16 13.43
N ALA A 94 8.59 -25.09 12.63
CA ALA A 94 8.87 -24.82 11.21
C ALA A 94 7.58 -24.55 10.43
N LEU A 95 6.51 -25.29 10.69
CA LEU A 95 5.19 -25.11 10.08
C LEU A 95 4.60 -23.75 10.45
N TYR A 96 4.66 -23.37 11.72
CA TYR A 96 4.21 -22.05 12.19
C TYR A 96 4.94 -20.92 11.45
N LYS A 97 6.28 -20.97 11.42
CA LYS A 97 7.11 -19.96 10.72
C LYS A 97 6.79 -19.86 9.23
N GLN A 98 6.56 -21.01 8.56
CA GLN A 98 6.18 -20.99 7.13
C GLN A 98 4.76 -20.44 6.92
N SER A 99 3.82 -20.72 7.81
CA SER A 99 2.47 -20.17 7.76
C SER A 99 2.47 -18.67 7.99
N GLU A 100 3.27 -18.17 8.94
CA GLU A 100 3.49 -16.73 9.15
C GLU A 100 4.07 -16.04 7.90
N LYS A 101 5.08 -16.66 7.29
CA LYS A 101 5.67 -16.17 6.05
C LYS A 101 4.66 -16.12 4.90
N LEU A 102 3.83 -17.16 4.77
CA LEU A 102 2.78 -17.22 3.75
C LEU A 102 1.73 -16.12 3.97
N ARG A 103 1.29 -15.91 5.22
CA ARG A 103 0.39 -14.81 5.60
C ARG A 103 0.97 -13.47 5.17
N PHE A 104 2.22 -13.20 5.51
CA PHE A 104 2.90 -11.96 5.13
C PHE A 104 2.96 -11.76 3.61
N LEU A 105 3.30 -12.80 2.84
CA LEU A 105 3.40 -12.72 1.39
C LEU A 105 2.04 -12.43 0.74
N ILE A 106 0.97 -13.07 1.21
CA ILE A 106 -0.38 -12.84 0.70
C ILE A 106 -0.87 -11.43 1.05
N ASP A 107 -0.68 -10.98 2.28
CA ASP A 107 -1.05 -9.62 2.69
C ASP A 107 -0.26 -8.57 1.86
N SER A 108 1.02 -8.81 1.61
CA SER A 108 1.86 -7.94 0.77
C SER A 108 1.41 -7.93 -0.69
N LEU A 109 1.08 -9.09 -1.26
CA LEU A 109 0.56 -9.21 -2.63
C LEU A 109 -0.77 -8.47 -2.79
N VAL A 110 -1.69 -8.62 -1.83
CA VAL A 110 -2.98 -7.92 -1.83
C VAL A 110 -2.79 -6.41 -1.75
N LYS A 111 -1.88 -5.94 -0.87
CA LYS A 111 -1.55 -4.52 -0.74
C LYS A 111 -0.95 -3.97 -2.02
N LEU A 112 0.04 -4.65 -2.60
CA LEU A 112 0.69 -4.25 -3.85
C LEU A 112 -0.31 -4.16 -5.00
N SER A 113 -1.14 -5.19 -5.16
CA SER A 113 -2.13 -5.22 -6.24
C SER A 113 -3.18 -4.10 -6.09
N ARG A 114 -3.58 -3.75 -4.86
CA ARG A 114 -4.46 -2.59 -4.61
C ARG A 114 -3.79 -1.26 -4.95
N LEU A 115 -2.49 -1.13 -4.68
CA LEU A 115 -1.70 0.05 -5.04
C LEU A 115 -1.58 0.20 -6.57
N GLU A 116 -1.19 -0.86 -7.27
CA GLU A 116 -0.98 -0.86 -8.72
C GLU A 116 -2.26 -0.56 -9.50
N ASN A 117 -3.39 -1.07 -9.03
CA ASN A 117 -4.68 -0.85 -9.68
C ASN A 117 -5.35 0.48 -9.27
N GLY A 118 -4.69 1.32 -8.47
CA GLY A 118 -5.25 2.60 -8.01
C GLY A 118 -6.51 2.44 -7.16
N ILE A 119 -6.67 1.27 -6.50
CA ILE A 119 -7.83 0.93 -5.66
C ILE A 119 -7.73 1.64 -4.30
N ILE A 120 -6.52 2.03 -3.93
CA ILE A 120 -6.28 2.77 -2.69
C ILE A 120 -6.64 4.22 -2.93
N SER A 121 -7.76 4.65 -2.37
CA SER A 121 -8.11 6.06 -2.26
C SER A 121 -7.48 6.62 -0.99
N LEU A 122 -6.60 7.59 -1.15
CA LEU A 122 -6.05 8.34 -0.02
C LEU A 122 -7.08 9.40 0.43
N SER A 123 -7.20 9.59 1.73
CA SER A 123 -8.00 10.64 2.35
C SER A 123 -7.09 11.54 3.21
N PRO A 124 -6.22 12.37 2.59
CA PRO A 124 -5.29 13.20 3.32
C PRO A 124 -6.03 14.28 4.09
N GLN A 125 -5.68 14.46 5.34
CA GLN A 125 -6.21 15.48 6.24
C GLN A 125 -5.06 16.20 6.94
N GLN A 126 -5.25 17.47 7.28
CA GLN A 126 -4.30 18.19 8.13
C GLN A 126 -4.37 17.65 9.56
N ALA A 127 -3.29 17.10 10.05
CA ALA A 127 -3.21 16.51 11.37
C ALA A 127 -1.82 16.70 12.01
N ALA A 128 -1.77 16.60 13.34
CA ALA A 128 -0.52 16.56 14.08
C ALA A 128 0.22 15.23 13.82
N LEU A 129 1.54 15.28 13.74
CA LEU A 129 2.37 14.08 13.54
C LEU A 129 2.59 13.29 14.85
N GLN A 130 2.49 13.92 16.00
CA GLN A 130 2.70 13.29 17.30
C GLN A 130 1.85 12.01 17.49
N PRO A 131 0.50 12.01 17.31
CA PRO A 131 -0.30 10.80 17.47
C PRO A 131 0.03 9.69 16.44
N LEU A 132 0.48 10.07 15.25
CA LEU A 132 0.93 9.14 14.24
C LEU A 132 2.20 8.39 14.68
N LEU A 133 3.20 9.13 15.17
CA LEU A 133 4.45 8.56 15.65
C LEU A 133 4.23 7.71 16.91
N GLU A 134 3.40 8.17 17.84
CA GLU A 134 3.01 7.41 19.04
C GLU A 134 2.40 6.06 18.67
N SER A 135 1.47 6.03 17.73
CA SER A 135 0.83 4.78 17.30
C SER A 135 1.81 3.76 16.74
N VAL A 136 2.82 4.23 15.98
CA VAL A 136 3.86 3.36 15.41
C VAL A 136 4.81 2.87 16.50
N VAL A 137 5.21 3.75 17.43
CA VAL A 137 6.09 3.37 18.55
C VAL A 137 5.40 2.35 19.45
N GLU A 138 4.15 2.57 19.81
CA GLU A 138 3.36 1.65 20.64
C GLU A 138 3.29 0.24 20.01
N GLN A 139 3.00 0.18 18.72
CA GLN A 139 2.91 -1.08 17.96
C GLN A 139 4.21 -1.88 17.97
N TYR A 140 5.38 -1.22 17.96
CA TYR A 140 6.67 -1.89 17.80
C TYR A 140 7.52 -1.96 19.07
N THR A 141 7.09 -1.33 20.17
CA THR A 141 7.85 -1.32 21.44
C THR A 141 8.10 -2.73 21.98
N ALA A 142 7.10 -3.60 21.99
CA ALA A 142 7.26 -4.97 22.46
C ALA A 142 8.28 -5.74 21.60
N LYS A 143 8.16 -5.67 20.27
CA LYS A 143 9.05 -6.34 19.32
C LYS A 143 10.49 -5.86 19.42
N ALA A 144 10.71 -4.55 19.62
CA ALA A 144 12.04 -3.98 19.83
C ALA A 144 12.64 -4.47 21.15
N SER A 145 11.84 -4.46 22.24
CA SER A 145 12.27 -4.91 23.57
C SER A 145 12.63 -6.39 23.58
N GLU A 146 11.88 -7.27 22.92
CA GLU A 146 12.19 -8.70 22.78
C GLU A 146 13.54 -8.93 22.12
N LYS A 147 13.96 -8.04 21.21
CA LYS A 147 15.28 -8.08 20.55
C LYS A 147 16.37 -7.34 21.33
N GLY A 148 16.04 -6.74 22.48
CA GLY A 148 16.97 -5.94 23.29
C GLY A 148 17.32 -4.58 22.69
N LEU A 149 16.47 -4.04 21.82
CA LEU A 149 16.64 -2.74 21.20
C LEU A 149 15.88 -1.65 21.95
N SER A 150 16.44 -0.44 21.97
CA SER A 150 15.77 0.76 22.50
C SER A 150 15.07 1.49 21.36
N LEU A 151 13.73 1.57 21.39
CA LEU A 151 12.93 2.37 20.48
C LEU A 151 12.61 3.70 21.16
N GLN A 152 13.06 4.80 20.58
CA GLN A 152 12.92 6.16 21.15
C GLN A 152 12.20 7.07 20.15
N MET A 153 11.31 7.90 20.67
CA MET A 153 10.63 8.94 19.90
C MET A 153 10.95 10.31 20.52
N GLN A 154 11.12 11.32 19.69
CA GLN A 154 11.18 12.71 20.10
C GLN A 154 9.79 13.34 19.97
N ASP A 155 9.38 14.08 20.96
CA ASP A 155 8.14 14.86 20.90
C ASP A 155 8.22 15.91 19.79
N THR A 156 7.08 16.13 19.13
CA THR A 156 6.97 17.06 18.01
C THR A 156 5.63 17.80 18.04
N ASP A 157 5.66 19.07 17.68
CA ASP A 157 4.48 19.90 17.40
C ASP A 157 4.19 20.04 15.90
N ALA A 158 4.86 19.25 15.07
CA ALA A 158 4.74 19.31 13.62
C ALA A 158 3.36 18.85 13.13
N PHE A 159 2.84 19.59 12.14
CA PHE A 159 1.60 19.29 11.42
C PHE A 159 1.90 19.04 9.94
N ALA A 160 1.12 18.16 9.31
CA ALA A 160 1.19 17.92 7.88
C ALA A 160 -0.19 17.52 7.31
N VAL A 161 -0.30 17.52 5.98
CA VAL A 161 -1.47 16.98 5.27
C VAL A 161 -1.11 15.55 4.83
N PHE A 162 -1.75 14.55 5.43
CA PHE A 162 -1.46 13.14 5.16
C PHE A 162 -2.66 12.25 5.45
N ASP A 163 -2.64 11.03 4.90
CA ASP A 163 -3.56 9.96 5.28
C ASP A 163 -2.94 9.19 6.45
N PHE A 164 -3.61 9.23 7.60
CA PHE A 164 -3.09 8.64 8.85
C PHE A 164 -2.78 7.15 8.67
N LYS A 165 -3.73 6.39 8.11
CA LYS A 165 -3.62 4.94 7.96
C LYS A 165 -2.44 4.53 7.07
N TRP A 166 -2.34 5.15 5.89
CA TRP A 166 -1.32 4.78 4.93
C TRP A 166 0.06 5.31 5.30
N THR A 167 0.12 6.45 5.98
CA THR A 167 1.39 6.98 6.50
C THR A 167 1.87 6.14 7.69
N ALA A 168 0.99 5.74 8.60
CA ALA A 168 1.33 4.80 9.68
C ALA A 168 1.87 3.47 9.13
N GLU A 169 1.24 2.91 8.10
CA GLU A 169 1.69 1.69 7.43
C GLU A 169 3.09 1.85 6.80
N ALA A 170 3.35 2.99 6.16
CA ALA A 170 4.66 3.28 5.58
C ALA A 170 5.75 3.38 6.66
N LEU A 171 5.48 4.11 7.74
CA LEU A 171 6.41 4.24 8.87
C LEU A 171 6.63 2.89 9.57
N ALA A 172 5.56 2.12 9.77
CA ALA A 172 5.61 0.77 10.34
C ALA A 172 6.57 -0.15 9.56
N ASN A 173 6.52 -0.13 8.24
CA ASN A 173 7.44 -0.90 7.40
C ASN A 173 8.91 -0.48 7.57
N ILE A 174 9.17 0.82 7.75
CA ILE A 174 10.53 1.34 7.97
C ILE A 174 11.02 0.94 9.36
N VAL A 175 10.18 1.09 10.39
CA VAL A 175 10.53 0.70 11.78
C VAL A 175 10.74 -0.81 11.89
N ASP A 176 9.92 -1.61 11.20
CA ASP A 176 10.10 -3.07 11.15
C ASP A 176 11.44 -3.46 10.53
N ASN A 177 11.82 -2.80 9.44
CA ASN A 177 13.14 -2.98 8.82
C ASN A 177 14.26 -2.55 9.78
N ALA A 178 14.14 -1.41 10.45
CA ALA A 178 15.12 -0.95 11.43
C ALA A 178 15.29 -1.97 12.56
N ILE A 179 14.21 -2.53 13.11
CA ILE A 179 14.28 -3.59 14.13
C ILE A 179 14.93 -4.85 13.56
N LYS A 180 14.60 -5.23 12.33
CA LYS A 180 15.11 -6.45 11.71
C LYS A 180 16.63 -6.40 11.50
N TYR A 181 17.16 -5.27 11.02
CA TYR A 181 18.55 -5.12 10.61
C TYR A 181 19.47 -4.49 11.68
N THR A 182 18.95 -4.12 12.84
CA THR A 182 19.72 -3.71 14.01
C THR A 182 19.88 -4.89 14.96
N GLU A 183 21.09 -5.30 15.25
CA GLU A 183 21.37 -6.38 16.21
C GLU A 183 21.35 -5.86 17.65
N HIS A 184 21.99 -4.71 17.90
CA HIS A 184 22.07 -4.06 19.21
C HIS A 184 22.05 -2.55 19.05
N GLY A 185 21.43 -1.85 19.99
CA GLY A 185 21.44 -0.38 20.03
C GLY A 185 20.07 0.27 20.04
N THR A 186 19.92 1.34 19.26
CA THR A 186 18.77 2.23 19.37
C THR A 186 18.17 2.54 17.99
N ILE A 187 16.85 2.59 17.95
CA ILE A 187 16.06 3.11 16.84
C ILE A 187 15.44 4.42 17.32
N ARG A 188 15.64 5.51 16.59
CA ARG A 188 15.13 6.83 16.93
C ARG A 188 14.19 7.34 15.87
N ILE A 189 13.05 7.87 16.30
CA ILE A 189 12.03 8.48 15.45
C ILE A 189 11.89 9.94 15.84
N SER A 190 11.90 10.84 14.86
CA SER A 190 11.69 12.27 15.07
C SER A 190 10.96 12.89 13.90
N ALA A 191 10.29 14.03 14.12
CA ALA A 191 9.68 14.80 13.05
C ALA A 191 9.98 16.29 13.22
N VAL A 192 10.20 16.97 12.10
CA VAL A 192 10.50 18.39 12.04
C VAL A 192 9.61 19.06 11.00
N SER A 193 9.00 20.19 11.36
CA SER A 193 8.19 21.02 10.46
C SER A 193 9.08 22.01 9.70
N TYR A 194 8.81 22.16 8.41
CA TYR A 194 9.35 23.20 7.53
C TYR A 194 8.18 24.00 6.94
N GLU A 195 8.45 25.13 6.32
CA GLU A 195 7.40 25.99 5.74
C GLU A 195 6.49 25.29 4.73
N MET A 196 7.04 24.38 3.91
CA MET A 196 6.30 23.73 2.82
C MET A 196 6.06 22.23 3.05
N PHE A 197 6.73 21.61 4.02
CA PHE A 197 6.62 20.16 4.29
C PHE A 197 7.02 19.84 5.72
N ALA A 198 6.67 18.66 6.20
CA ALA A 198 7.21 18.09 7.41
C ALA A 198 8.10 16.87 7.05
N ARG A 199 9.20 16.70 7.76
CA ARG A 199 10.12 15.57 7.60
C ARG A 199 10.02 14.67 8.81
N ILE A 200 9.88 13.37 8.56
CA ILE A 200 9.97 12.32 9.59
C ILE A 200 11.28 11.57 9.35
N ASP A 201 12.10 11.49 10.37
CA ASP A 201 13.37 10.77 10.36
C ASP A 201 13.26 9.52 11.22
N ILE A 202 13.63 8.36 10.66
CA ILE A 202 13.81 7.10 11.38
C ILE A 202 15.28 6.70 11.21
N SER A 203 15.99 6.64 12.32
CA SER A 203 17.42 6.32 12.35
C SER A 203 17.65 5.10 13.22
N ASP A 204 18.46 4.17 12.73
CA ASP A 204 18.87 2.96 13.43
C ASP A 204 20.41 2.91 13.56
N THR A 205 20.89 2.05 14.45
CA THR A 205 22.32 1.79 14.66
C THR A 205 22.77 0.46 14.05
N GLY A 206 22.03 -0.03 13.05
CA GLY A 206 22.29 -1.30 12.36
C GLY A 206 23.47 -1.24 11.39
N SER A 207 23.63 -2.31 10.62
CA SER A 207 24.75 -2.47 9.67
C SER A 207 24.72 -1.50 8.49
N GLY A 208 23.60 -0.78 8.30
CA GLY A 208 23.38 0.07 7.14
C GLY A 208 23.17 -0.73 5.85
N ILE A 209 23.00 0.00 4.73
CA ILE A 209 22.81 -0.57 3.40
C ILE A 209 24.03 -0.23 2.55
N PRO A 210 24.74 -1.23 2.01
CA PRO A 210 25.88 -1.00 1.13
C PRO A 210 25.51 -0.10 -0.06
N GLU A 211 26.40 0.79 -0.46
CA GLU A 211 26.16 1.83 -1.47
C GLU A 211 25.67 1.24 -2.81
N ASN A 212 26.20 0.07 -3.20
CA ASN A 212 25.82 -0.66 -4.41
C ASN A 212 24.42 -1.30 -4.33
N GLU A 213 23.80 -1.36 -3.15
CA GLU A 213 22.46 -1.89 -2.92
C GLU A 213 21.40 -0.80 -2.72
N GLN A 214 21.82 0.42 -2.36
CA GLN A 214 20.88 1.52 -2.09
C GLN A 214 19.94 1.83 -3.27
N ALA A 215 20.46 1.78 -4.50
CA ALA A 215 19.64 1.98 -5.68
C ALA A 215 18.60 0.85 -5.90
N LYS A 216 18.88 -0.36 -5.42
CA LYS A 216 18.02 -1.53 -5.60
C LYS A 216 16.81 -1.55 -4.67
N ILE A 217 16.88 -0.90 -3.50
CA ILE A 217 15.76 -0.85 -2.55
C ILE A 217 14.55 -0.08 -3.08
N PHE A 218 14.74 0.79 -4.06
CA PHE A 218 13.69 1.55 -4.75
C PHE A 218 13.37 0.99 -6.16
N ALA A 219 14.14 0.01 -6.65
CA ALA A 219 13.86 -0.66 -7.92
C ALA A 219 12.76 -1.71 -7.71
N ARG A 220 11.83 -1.76 -8.67
CA ARG A 220 10.77 -2.79 -8.75
C ARG A 220 11.31 -4.08 -9.37
#